data_def9f31435798ebb9f9279d68376b5d7
#
_entry.id   def9f31435798ebb9f9279d68376b5d7
#
_cell.length_a   1.000
_cell.length_b   1.000
_cell.length_c   1.000
_cell.angle_alpha   90.00
_cell.angle_beta   90.00
_cell.angle_gamma   90.00
#
_symmetry.space_group_name_H-M   'P 1'
#
loop_
_entity.id
_entity.type
_entity.pdbx_description
1 polymer ?
#
loop_
_entity_poly.entity_id
_entity_poly.type
_entity_poly.pdbx_seq_one_letter_code
_entity_poly.pdbx_strand_id
1 'polypeptide(L)'
;MSFIDDIAGCISGKDVTVIRHEGHMMLECGNGATIIPIPITARSPEEAAQAHAGLERSMLSYKADNPERKLVPLPEDVWRSRPDMMKARLLAQLGEFRSIFARNTSVRRITKPESSGFLNEWHTYGDAAARYRYGIFTKDGTLVAVATFSSGRKWLKEDRTIRSYEWVRYASLPGIRVIGGMGKVLKTFIREVKPDDIMSYADMEWTDGHVYTRLGFHEDGFRSPVAFCIDPRTWRRKPLDTNIDPNGVFLFHLNLGSRKFRIAGQQLYETDNE
;
A
#
# COMPACT_ATOMS: atom_id res chain seq x y z
N MET A 1 9.68 -24.26 -6.03
CA MET A 1 10.53 -23.30 -5.27
C MET A 1 9.71 -22.79 -4.11
N SER A 2 10.27 -22.74 -2.89
CA SER A 2 9.53 -22.21 -1.74
C SER A 2 9.36 -20.69 -1.87
N PHE A 3 8.41 -20.13 -1.14
CA PHE A 3 8.20 -18.67 -1.10
C PHE A 3 9.48 -17.91 -0.67
N ILE A 4 10.19 -18.47 0.30
CA ILE A 4 11.44 -17.86 0.81
C ILE A 4 12.57 -17.96 -0.25
N ASP A 5 12.69 -19.08 -0.97
CA ASP A 5 13.69 -19.22 -2.03
C ASP A 5 13.44 -18.23 -3.18
N ASP A 6 12.18 -17.98 -3.51
CA ASP A 6 11.78 -16.97 -4.51
C ASP A 6 12.22 -15.56 -4.10
N ILE A 7 11.99 -15.19 -2.84
CA ILE A 7 12.45 -13.89 -2.31
C ILE A 7 13.97 -13.85 -2.33
N ALA A 8 14.64 -14.88 -1.83
CA ALA A 8 16.10 -14.95 -1.80
C ALA A 8 16.70 -14.84 -3.20
N GLY A 9 16.12 -15.50 -4.19
CA GLY A 9 16.51 -15.37 -5.60
C GLY A 9 16.35 -13.96 -6.14
N CYS A 10 15.24 -13.26 -5.77
CA CYS A 10 14.98 -11.90 -6.20
C CYS A 10 15.99 -10.87 -5.64
N ILE A 11 16.52 -11.13 -4.45
CA ILE A 11 17.47 -10.25 -3.75
C ILE A 11 18.91 -10.80 -3.77
N SER A 12 19.18 -11.83 -4.56
CA SER A 12 20.52 -12.42 -4.71
C SER A 12 21.54 -11.35 -5.17
N GLY A 13 22.72 -11.35 -4.56
CA GLY A 13 23.77 -10.35 -4.82
C GLY A 13 23.55 -8.98 -4.16
N LYS A 14 22.49 -8.82 -3.35
CA LYS A 14 22.27 -7.64 -2.52
C LYS A 14 22.93 -7.80 -1.15
N ASP A 15 23.19 -6.68 -0.49
CA ASP A 15 23.63 -6.64 0.91
C ASP A 15 22.41 -6.96 1.81
N VAL A 16 22.22 -8.25 2.10
CA VAL A 16 21.09 -8.77 2.88
C VAL A 16 21.56 -9.81 3.88
N THR A 17 21.26 -9.61 5.15
CA THR A 17 21.50 -10.57 6.23
C THR A 17 20.18 -11.23 6.64
N VAL A 18 20.18 -12.55 6.68
CA VAL A 18 19.04 -13.33 7.16
C VAL A 18 19.17 -13.53 8.66
N ILE A 19 18.15 -13.09 9.40
CA ILE A 19 18.07 -13.29 10.85
C ILE A 19 16.75 -14.00 11.23
N ARG A 20 16.70 -14.51 12.46
CA ARG A 20 15.46 -14.97 13.10
C ARG A 20 15.20 -14.18 14.36
N HIS A 21 14.01 -13.59 14.47
CA HIS A 21 13.59 -12.85 15.64
C HIS A 21 12.24 -13.39 16.13
N GLU A 22 12.18 -13.89 17.38
CA GLU A 22 10.99 -14.50 17.96
C GLU A 22 10.29 -15.52 17.05
N GLY A 23 11.08 -16.37 16.40
CA GLY A 23 10.59 -17.41 15.49
C GLY A 23 10.30 -16.96 14.05
N HIS A 24 10.24 -15.66 13.77
CA HIS A 24 10.02 -15.12 12.44
C HIS A 24 11.34 -14.86 11.70
N MET A 25 11.35 -15.19 10.42
CA MET A 25 12.47 -14.84 9.53
C MET A 25 12.37 -13.37 9.17
N MET A 26 13.50 -12.68 9.23
CA MET A 26 13.63 -11.29 8.78
C MET A 26 14.88 -11.15 7.90
N LEU A 27 14.79 -10.30 6.88
CA LEU A 27 15.86 -10.05 5.91
C LEU A 27 16.28 -8.59 6.08
N GLU A 28 17.38 -8.38 6.78
CA GLU A 28 17.95 -7.04 6.99
C GLU A 28 18.73 -6.61 5.75
N CYS A 29 18.33 -5.50 5.17
CA CYS A 29 18.96 -4.93 3.98
C CYS A 29 19.90 -3.77 4.37
N GLY A 30 21.02 -3.61 3.68
CA GLY A 30 22.01 -2.57 3.94
C GLY A 30 21.48 -1.14 3.79
N ASN A 31 20.34 -0.95 3.11
CA ASN A 31 19.67 0.35 2.98
C ASN A 31 18.74 0.72 4.16
N GLY A 32 18.75 -0.05 5.25
CA GLY A 32 17.92 0.17 6.43
C GLY A 32 16.51 -0.42 6.36
N ALA A 33 16.13 -1.11 5.27
CA ALA A 33 14.89 -1.87 5.21
C ALA A 33 15.07 -3.24 5.88
N THR A 34 14.01 -3.75 6.51
CA THR A 34 13.92 -5.14 6.98
C THR A 34 12.67 -5.77 6.38
N ILE A 35 12.85 -6.72 5.47
CA ILE A 35 11.76 -7.46 4.83
C ILE A 35 11.34 -8.57 5.77
N ILE A 36 10.04 -8.73 5.96
CA ILE A 36 9.44 -9.75 6.83
C ILE A 36 8.55 -10.64 5.97
N PRO A 37 9.06 -11.78 5.47
CA PRO A 37 8.24 -12.75 4.76
C PRO A 37 7.16 -13.31 5.68
N ILE A 38 5.91 -13.33 5.22
CA ILE A 38 4.76 -13.86 5.96
C ILE A 38 4.23 -15.08 5.21
N PRO A 39 4.69 -16.31 5.55
CA PRO A 39 4.14 -17.54 4.99
C PRO A 39 2.67 -17.70 5.40
N ILE A 40 1.85 -18.16 4.45
CA ILE A 40 0.43 -18.39 4.70
C ILE A 40 0.20 -19.90 4.86
N THR A 41 0.10 -20.33 6.11
CA THR A 41 -0.03 -21.76 6.47
C THR A 41 -1.27 -22.08 7.28
N ALA A 42 -1.94 -21.07 7.84
CA ALA A 42 -3.12 -21.23 8.69
C ALA A 42 -4.27 -21.87 7.93
N ARG A 43 -4.90 -22.87 8.54
CA ARG A 43 -6.03 -23.61 7.96
C ARG A 43 -7.38 -23.27 8.62
N SER A 44 -7.37 -22.41 9.62
CA SER A 44 -8.57 -21.85 10.23
C SER A 44 -8.38 -20.34 10.54
N PRO A 45 -9.47 -19.59 10.74
CA PRO A 45 -9.40 -18.19 11.19
C PRO A 45 -8.69 -18.04 12.54
N GLU A 46 -8.83 -19.01 13.44
CA GLU A 46 -8.21 -19.02 14.77
C GLU A 46 -6.67 -19.17 14.64
N GLU A 47 -6.21 -20.09 13.79
CA GLU A 47 -4.78 -20.22 13.48
C GLU A 47 -4.21 -18.94 12.85
N ALA A 48 -4.97 -18.32 11.95
CA ALA A 48 -4.56 -17.05 11.34
C ALA A 48 -4.47 -15.92 12.38
N ALA A 49 -5.39 -15.86 13.34
CA ALA A 49 -5.35 -14.91 14.44
C ALA A 49 -4.14 -15.13 15.37
N GLN A 50 -3.81 -16.39 15.67
CA GLN A 50 -2.62 -16.73 16.45
C GLN A 50 -1.31 -16.37 15.72
N ALA A 51 -1.22 -16.68 14.43
CA ALA A 51 -0.08 -16.33 13.59
C ALA A 51 0.11 -14.80 13.50
N HIS A 52 -0.99 -14.06 13.34
CA HIS A 52 -0.99 -12.60 13.35
C HIS A 52 -0.48 -12.03 14.67
N ALA A 53 -1.00 -12.50 15.81
CA ALA A 53 -0.59 -12.03 17.13
C ALA A 53 0.90 -12.30 17.42
N GLY A 54 1.43 -13.45 16.95
CA GLY A 54 2.85 -13.78 17.02
C GLY A 54 3.70 -12.84 16.18
N LEU A 55 3.28 -12.61 14.93
CA LEU A 55 3.98 -11.70 14.00
C LEU A 55 3.99 -10.26 14.52
N GLU A 56 2.84 -9.75 14.96
CA GLU A 56 2.72 -8.39 15.50
C GLU A 56 3.65 -8.17 16.69
N ARG A 57 3.70 -9.11 17.64
CA ARG A 57 4.60 -9.07 18.80
C ARG A 57 6.06 -9.03 18.34
N SER A 58 6.45 -9.93 17.43
CA SER A 58 7.81 -10.01 16.90
C SER A 58 8.21 -8.70 16.17
N MET A 59 7.29 -8.12 15.39
CA MET A 59 7.54 -6.85 14.72
C MET A 59 7.70 -5.68 15.69
N LEU A 60 6.88 -5.62 16.74
CA LEU A 60 6.96 -4.58 17.77
C LEU A 60 8.26 -4.70 18.57
N SER A 61 8.63 -5.89 19.02
CA SER A 61 9.88 -6.16 19.72
C SER A 61 11.09 -5.80 18.86
N TYR A 62 11.14 -6.29 17.61
CA TYR A 62 12.23 -5.96 16.70
C TYR A 62 12.35 -4.45 16.43
N LYS A 63 11.21 -3.76 16.26
CA LYS A 63 11.19 -2.31 16.03
C LYS A 63 11.64 -1.50 17.24
N ALA A 64 11.38 -1.98 18.46
CA ALA A 64 11.86 -1.36 19.70
C ALA A 64 13.40 -1.41 19.78
N ASP A 65 13.99 -2.56 19.39
CA ASP A 65 15.45 -2.74 19.37
C ASP A 65 16.13 -2.04 18.16
N ASN A 66 15.38 -1.81 17.07
CA ASN A 66 15.89 -1.25 15.80
C ASN A 66 15.00 -0.10 15.31
N PRO A 67 14.92 1.04 16.02
CA PRO A 67 13.96 2.10 15.75
C PRO A 67 14.15 2.79 14.39
N GLU A 68 15.36 2.78 13.84
CA GLU A 68 15.71 3.39 12.54
C GLU A 68 15.32 2.52 11.35
N ARG A 69 15.17 1.20 11.53
CA ARG A 69 14.88 0.28 10.43
C ARG A 69 13.43 0.35 9.99
N LYS A 70 13.23 0.32 8.68
CA LYS A 70 11.91 0.29 8.07
C LYS A 70 11.44 -1.15 7.89
N LEU A 71 10.33 -1.53 8.53
CA LEU A 71 9.73 -2.84 8.36
C LEU A 71 8.91 -2.91 7.06
N VAL A 72 9.08 -4.00 6.31
CA VAL A 72 8.39 -4.27 5.04
C VAL A 72 7.80 -5.69 5.11
N PRO A 73 6.61 -5.86 5.67
CA PRO A 73 5.89 -7.13 5.65
C PRO A 73 5.59 -7.56 4.22
N LEU A 74 5.73 -8.85 3.92
CA LEU A 74 5.58 -9.40 2.59
C LEU A 74 4.75 -10.69 2.64
N PRO A 75 3.41 -10.59 2.50
CA PRO A 75 2.53 -11.76 2.52
C PRO A 75 2.71 -12.67 1.30
N GLU A 76 2.76 -13.98 1.56
CA GLU A 76 2.99 -15.02 0.53
C GLU A 76 1.90 -15.02 -0.55
N ASP A 77 0.65 -14.86 -0.18
CA ASP A 77 -0.46 -14.91 -1.13
C ASP A 77 -0.42 -13.77 -2.16
N VAL A 78 -0.07 -12.56 -1.74
CA VAL A 78 0.11 -11.44 -2.67
C VAL A 78 1.35 -11.65 -3.55
N TRP A 79 2.43 -12.17 -2.97
CA TRP A 79 3.63 -12.53 -3.73
C TRP A 79 3.33 -13.54 -4.84
N ARG A 80 2.62 -14.62 -4.51
CA ARG A 80 2.31 -15.70 -5.47
C ARG A 80 1.23 -15.32 -6.47
N SER A 81 0.23 -14.54 -6.07
CA SER A 81 -0.84 -14.13 -6.98
C SER A 81 -0.43 -13.01 -7.94
N ARG A 82 0.62 -12.24 -7.62
CA ARG A 82 1.09 -11.09 -8.40
C ARG A 82 2.62 -10.97 -8.39
N PRO A 83 3.35 -11.99 -8.87
CA PRO A 83 4.80 -12.09 -8.67
C PRO A 83 5.58 -10.92 -9.28
N ASP A 84 5.28 -10.50 -10.50
CA ASP A 84 6.03 -9.44 -11.19
C ASP A 84 5.85 -8.08 -10.50
N MET A 85 4.62 -7.75 -10.10
CA MET A 85 4.34 -6.54 -9.33
C MET A 85 5.07 -6.55 -7.99
N MET A 86 5.02 -7.67 -7.26
CA MET A 86 5.62 -7.76 -5.92
C MET A 86 7.14 -7.77 -5.97
N LYS A 87 7.75 -8.43 -6.95
CA LYS A 87 9.20 -8.36 -7.20
C LYS A 87 9.65 -6.93 -7.48
N ALA A 88 8.96 -6.23 -8.37
CA ALA A 88 9.28 -4.83 -8.68
C ALA A 88 9.12 -3.91 -7.45
N ARG A 89 8.10 -4.13 -6.63
CA ARG A 89 7.90 -3.40 -5.38
C ARG A 89 8.97 -3.70 -4.35
N LEU A 90 9.37 -4.98 -4.21
CA LEU A 90 10.47 -5.39 -3.34
C LEU A 90 11.78 -4.69 -3.75
N LEU A 91 12.14 -4.75 -5.04
CA LEU A 91 13.32 -4.08 -5.57
C LEU A 91 13.28 -2.57 -5.34
N ALA A 92 12.11 -1.95 -5.45
CA ALA A 92 11.94 -0.53 -5.13
C ALA A 92 12.16 -0.22 -3.64
N GLN A 93 11.86 -1.13 -2.70
CA GLN A 93 12.22 -0.98 -1.28
C GLN A 93 13.75 -1.06 -1.08
N LEU A 94 14.43 -1.80 -1.94
CA LEU A 94 15.90 -1.91 -1.94
C LEU A 94 16.60 -0.75 -2.67
N GLY A 95 15.83 0.23 -3.17
CA GLY A 95 16.39 1.39 -3.87
C GLY A 95 16.55 1.21 -5.38
N GLU A 96 16.09 0.09 -5.94
CA GLU A 96 16.19 -0.21 -7.38
C GLU A 96 14.98 0.30 -8.13
N PHE A 97 15.11 1.48 -8.67
CA PHE A 97 14.11 2.13 -9.52
C PHE A 97 14.73 3.29 -10.31
N ARG A 98 14.13 3.60 -11.45
CA ARG A 98 14.40 4.83 -12.17
C ARG A 98 13.55 5.97 -11.58
N SER A 99 14.21 7.05 -11.19
CA SER A 99 13.54 8.26 -10.69
C SER A 99 13.06 9.13 -11.85
N ILE A 100 11.82 9.58 -11.77
CA ILE A 100 11.26 10.63 -12.63
C ILE A 100 10.79 11.75 -11.70
N PHE A 101 11.32 12.97 -11.89
CA PHE A 101 10.87 14.11 -11.10
C PHE A 101 9.51 14.61 -11.58
N ALA A 102 8.60 14.88 -10.65
CA ALA A 102 7.24 15.35 -10.95
C ALA A 102 7.23 16.64 -11.81
N ARG A 103 8.22 17.53 -11.65
CA ARG A 103 8.38 18.73 -12.49
C ARG A 103 8.52 18.42 -13.99
N ASN A 104 9.00 17.23 -14.34
CA ASN A 104 9.15 16.75 -15.71
C ASN A 104 7.95 15.94 -16.21
N THR A 105 6.84 15.98 -15.51
CA THR A 105 5.61 15.24 -15.83
C THR A 105 4.43 16.18 -15.92
N SER A 106 3.35 15.73 -16.52
CA SER A 106 2.03 16.37 -16.48
C SER A 106 1.02 15.52 -15.75
N VAL A 107 0.05 16.15 -15.08
CA VAL A 107 -1.09 15.49 -14.44
C VAL A 107 -2.34 15.88 -15.19
N ARG A 108 -3.12 14.90 -15.61
CA ARG A 108 -4.42 15.13 -16.26
C ARG A 108 -5.46 14.10 -15.86
N ARG A 109 -6.72 14.45 -16.05
CA ARG A 109 -7.83 13.51 -15.89
C ARG A 109 -7.71 12.39 -16.92
N ILE A 110 -8.02 11.18 -16.49
CA ILE A 110 -8.08 9.97 -17.33
C ILE A 110 -9.43 9.30 -17.19
N THR A 111 -9.76 8.46 -18.16
CA THR A 111 -11.00 7.69 -18.17
C THR A 111 -10.98 6.54 -17.19
N LYS A 112 -12.16 5.98 -16.88
CA LYS A 112 -12.27 4.77 -16.05
C LYS A 112 -11.53 3.58 -16.69
N PRO A 113 -11.68 3.25 -18.00
CA PRO A 113 -10.93 2.18 -18.62
C PRO A 113 -9.41 2.30 -18.46
N GLU A 114 -8.84 3.50 -18.74
CA GLU A 114 -7.39 3.75 -18.58
C GLU A 114 -6.92 3.51 -17.15
N SER A 115 -7.62 4.10 -16.18
CA SER A 115 -7.24 3.94 -14.75
C SER A 115 -7.47 2.53 -14.22
N SER A 116 -8.56 1.86 -14.63
CA SER A 116 -8.86 0.49 -14.19
C SER A 116 -7.85 -0.50 -14.76
N GLY A 117 -7.49 -0.36 -16.05
CA GLY A 117 -6.44 -1.18 -16.66
C GLY A 117 -5.12 -1.08 -15.88
N PHE A 118 -4.66 0.16 -15.64
CA PHE A 118 -3.43 0.40 -14.91
C PHE A 118 -3.48 -0.11 -13.46
N LEU A 119 -4.55 0.18 -12.71
CA LEU A 119 -4.66 -0.21 -11.31
C LEU A 119 -4.85 -1.71 -11.12
N ASN A 120 -5.60 -2.38 -12.00
CA ASN A 120 -5.77 -3.83 -11.95
C ASN A 120 -4.45 -4.57 -12.21
N GLU A 121 -3.55 -3.97 -12.96
CA GLU A 121 -2.24 -4.52 -13.23
C GLU A 121 -1.23 -4.19 -12.12
N TRP A 122 -1.19 -2.95 -11.61
CA TRP A 122 -0.10 -2.44 -10.78
C TRP A 122 -0.47 -2.05 -9.34
N HIS A 123 -1.72 -2.21 -8.92
CA HIS A 123 -2.12 -1.98 -7.52
C HIS A 123 -2.54 -3.29 -6.85
N THR A 124 -2.10 -3.54 -5.61
CA THR A 124 -2.37 -4.78 -4.85
C THR A 124 -3.85 -5.16 -4.84
N TYR A 125 -4.71 -4.19 -4.60
CA TYR A 125 -6.17 -4.38 -4.54
C TYR A 125 -6.89 -4.00 -5.83
N GLY A 126 -6.16 -3.75 -6.93
CA GLY A 126 -6.76 -3.34 -8.20
C GLY A 126 -7.49 -2.00 -8.15
N ASP A 127 -8.37 -1.77 -9.13
CA ASP A 127 -9.25 -0.59 -9.18
C ASP A 127 -10.35 -0.68 -8.10
N ALA A 128 -10.90 0.48 -7.77
CA ALA A 128 -12.03 0.62 -6.86
C ALA A 128 -12.97 1.75 -7.32
N ALA A 129 -14.15 1.83 -6.71
CA ALA A 129 -15.11 2.90 -6.99
C ALA A 129 -14.45 4.27 -6.71
N ALA A 130 -14.34 5.10 -7.76
CA ALA A 130 -13.77 6.43 -7.69
C ALA A 130 -14.43 7.34 -8.71
N ARG A 131 -14.62 8.62 -8.34
CA ARG A 131 -15.16 9.65 -9.21
C ARG A 131 -14.06 10.39 -9.97
N TYR A 132 -12.95 10.66 -9.30
CA TYR A 132 -11.86 11.45 -9.84
C TYR A 132 -10.68 10.54 -10.10
N ARG A 133 -10.18 10.55 -11.34
CA ARG A 133 -9.13 9.67 -11.83
C ARG A 133 -8.08 10.51 -12.54
N TYR A 134 -6.84 10.43 -12.09
CA TYR A 134 -5.71 11.19 -12.62
C TYR A 134 -4.59 10.28 -13.05
N GLY A 135 -4.01 10.58 -14.20
CA GLY A 135 -2.77 9.99 -14.68
C GLY A 135 -1.61 10.98 -14.57
N ILE A 136 -0.44 10.49 -14.23
CA ILE A 136 0.82 11.22 -14.34
C ILE A 136 1.52 10.74 -15.62
N PHE A 137 1.85 11.68 -16.50
CA PHE A 137 2.44 11.41 -17.79
C PHE A 137 3.82 12.05 -17.92
N THR A 138 4.76 11.33 -18.51
CA THR A 138 6.05 11.87 -18.96
C THR A 138 5.86 12.81 -20.14
N LYS A 139 6.93 13.51 -20.55
CA LYS A 139 6.87 14.45 -21.69
C LYS A 139 6.56 13.77 -23.02
N ASP A 140 6.94 12.50 -23.16
CA ASP A 140 6.65 11.66 -24.34
C ASP A 140 5.25 11.04 -24.32
N GLY A 141 4.43 11.36 -23.31
CA GLY A 141 3.06 10.89 -23.20
C GLY A 141 2.88 9.53 -22.50
N THR A 142 3.93 8.92 -21.95
CA THR A 142 3.83 7.65 -21.23
C THR A 142 3.13 7.84 -19.89
N LEU A 143 2.09 7.05 -19.61
CA LEU A 143 1.40 7.01 -18.31
C LEU A 143 2.28 6.26 -17.30
N VAL A 144 2.78 6.94 -16.28
CA VAL A 144 3.73 6.39 -15.30
C VAL A 144 3.17 6.21 -13.90
N ALA A 145 2.05 6.85 -13.59
CA ALA A 145 1.34 6.63 -12.32
C ALA A 145 -0.14 7.01 -12.44
N VAL A 146 -0.96 6.41 -11.60
CA VAL A 146 -2.40 6.68 -11.50
C VAL A 146 -2.77 6.95 -10.06
N ALA A 147 -3.63 7.97 -9.85
CA ALA A 147 -4.26 8.25 -8.58
C ALA A 147 -5.78 8.37 -8.74
N THR A 148 -6.53 7.88 -7.74
CA THR A 148 -7.98 7.98 -7.76
C THR A 148 -8.55 8.49 -6.44
N PHE A 149 -9.63 9.30 -6.54
CA PHE A 149 -10.33 9.84 -5.39
C PHE A 149 -11.82 9.54 -5.48
N SER A 150 -12.46 9.36 -4.33
CA SER A 150 -13.89 9.07 -4.23
C SER A 150 -14.77 10.24 -4.69
N SER A 151 -16.07 10.03 -4.76
CA SER A 151 -17.04 11.11 -4.70
C SER A 151 -17.03 11.75 -3.31
N GLY A 152 -17.31 13.08 -3.23
CA GLY A 152 -17.42 13.76 -1.95
C GLY A 152 -18.61 13.27 -1.15
N ARG A 153 -18.37 12.96 0.12
CA ARG A 153 -19.42 12.65 1.11
C ARG A 153 -19.67 13.89 1.96
N LYS A 154 -20.95 14.22 2.16
CA LYS A 154 -21.33 15.31 3.05
C LYS A 154 -21.40 14.80 4.48
N TRP A 155 -20.79 15.54 5.40
CA TRP A 155 -20.84 15.29 6.84
C TRP A 155 -21.19 16.59 7.56
N LEU A 156 -22.01 16.50 8.58
CA LEU A 156 -22.21 17.61 9.52
C LEU A 156 -21.08 17.56 10.56
N LYS A 157 -20.31 18.64 10.67
CA LYS A 157 -19.25 18.81 11.66
C LYS A 157 -19.35 20.21 12.25
N GLU A 158 -19.53 20.32 13.56
CA GLU A 158 -19.58 21.64 14.25
C GLU A 158 -20.52 22.63 13.54
N ASP A 159 -21.78 22.24 13.30
CA ASP A 159 -22.85 23.01 12.66
C ASP A 159 -22.61 23.44 11.19
N ARG A 160 -21.55 22.94 10.55
CA ARG A 160 -21.33 23.14 9.12
C ARG A 160 -21.28 21.82 8.35
N THR A 161 -21.82 21.83 7.14
CA THR A 161 -21.67 20.69 6.21
C THR A 161 -20.32 20.77 5.51
N ILE A 162 -19.48 19.75 5.72
CA ILE A 162 -18.21 19.58 5.01
C ILE A 162 -18.32 18.50 3.92
N ARG A 163 -17.50 18.62 2.87
CA ARG A 163 -17.33 17.61 1.81
C ARG A 163 -16.02 16.91 1.98
N SER A 164 -16.10 15.65 2.44
CA SER A 164 -14.97 14.78 2.67
C SER A 164 -14.73 13.85 1.49
N TYR A 165 -13.47 13.64 1.12
CA TYR A 165 -13.06 12.77 0.02
C TYR A 165 -12.07 11.73 0.51
N GLU A 166 -12.02 10.58 -0.17
CA GLU A 166 -11.01 9.57 0.07
C GLU A 166 -10.04 9.53 -1.10
N TRP A 167 -8.73 9.59 -0.83
CA TRP A 167 -7.71 9.20 -1.78
C TRP A 167 -7.66 7.67 -1.81
N VAL A 168 -8.33 7.07 -2.81
CA VAL A 168 -8.66 5.64 -2.82
C VAL A 168 -7.47 4.78 -3.25
N ARG A 169 -6.73 5.19 -4.32
CA ARG A 169 -5.63 4.43 -4.90
C ARG A 169 -4.51 5.35 -5.37
N TYR A 170 -3.29 4.84 -5.27
CA TYR A 170 -2.12 5.35 -5.98
C TYR A 170 -1.22 4.17 -6.38
N ALA A 171 -0.84 4.11 -7.64
CA ALA A 171 0.15 3.16 -8.14
C ALA A 171 1.04 3.83 -9.17
N SER A 172 2.30 3.40 -9.26
CA SER A 172 3.23 3.76 -10.34
C SER A 172 3.66 2.51 -11.10
N LEU A 173 4.17 2.69 -12.31
CA LEU A 173 4.75 1.59 -13.09
C LEU A 173 5.87 0.90 -12.31
N PRO A 174 6.04 -0.42 -12.46
CA PRO A 174 7.18 -1.15 -11.93
C PRO A 174 8.51 -0.51 -12.32
N GLY A 175 9.46 -0.52 -11.40
CA GLY A 175 10.79 0.05 -11.61
C GLY A 175 10.82 1.58 -11.81
N ILE A 176 9.70 2.28 -11.62
CA ILE A 176 9.63 3.75 -11.71
C ILE A 176 9.15 4.34 -10.38
N ARG A 177 9.86 5.37 -9.91
CA ARG A 177 9.41 6.21 -8.80
C ARG A 177 9.26 7.66 -9.28
N VAL A 178 8.03 8.19 -9.22
CA VAL A 178 7.77 9.60 -9.53
C VAL A 178 7.99 10.43 -8.27
N ILE A 179 9.17 11.04 -8.17
CA ILE A 179 9.55 11.88 -7.03
C ILE A 179 8.68 13.14 -7.01
N GLY A 180 7.93 13.35 -5.91
CA GLY A 180 6.94 14.43 -5.80
C GLY A 180 5.63 14.15 -6.56
N GLY A 181 5.45 12.97 -7.18
CA GLY A 181 4.28 12.65 -7.99
C GLY A 181 2.98 12.66 -7.19
N MET A 182 2.97 12.07 -6.00
CA MET A 182 1.81 12.10 -5.11
C MET A 182 1.42 13.53 -4.74
N GLY A 183 2.39 14.38 -4.35
CA GLY A 183 2.12 15.79 -4.04
C GLY A 183 1.56 16.55 -5.22
N LYS A 184 2.09 16.34 -6.42
CA LYS A 184 1.60 17.00 -7.65
C LYS A 184 0.14 16.62 -7.97
N VAL A 185 -0.22 15.34 -7.84
CA VAL A 185 -1.61 14.90 -8.01
C VAL A 185 -2.52 15.46 -6.94
N LEU A 186 -2.07 15.44 -5.67
CA LEU A 186 -2.84 16.00 -4.55
C LEU A 186 -3.13 17.48 -4.77
N LYS A 187 -2.13 18.30 -5.10
CA LYS A 187 -2.30 19.72 -5.44
C LYS A 187 -3.27 19.92 -6.62
N THR A 188 -3.17 19.09 -7.65
CA THR A 188 -4.10 19.14 -8.80
C THR A 188 -5.53 18.86 -8.36
N PHE A 189 -5.76 17.82 -7.55
CA PHE A 189 -7.06 17.46 -7.01
C PHE A 189 -7.64 18.59 -6.13
N ILE A 190 -6.85 19.12 -5.20
CA ILE A 190 -7.26 20.21 -4.30
C ILE A 190 -7.70 21.45 -5.10
N ARG A 191 -6.90 21.86 -6.09
CA ARG A 191 -7.19 23.01 -6.95
C ARG A 191 -8.49 22.85 -7.73
N GLU A 192 -8.74 21.64 -8.28
CA GLU A 192 -9.93 21.38 -9.11
C GLU A 192 -11.20 21.20 -8.30
N VAL A 193 -11.11 20.50 -7.17
CA VAL A 193 -12.29 20.00 -6.44
C VAL A 193 -12.62 20.84 -5.22
N LYS A 194 -11.61 21.53 -4.66
CA LYS A 194 -11.72 22.35 -3.43
C LYS A 194 -12.40 21.57 -2.29
N PRO A 195 -11.80 20.45 -1.85
CA PRO A 195 -12.34 19.63 -0.77
C PRO A 195 -12.23 20.35 0.57
N ASP A 196 -13.12 20.04 1.52
CA ASP A 196 -12.99 20.49 2.91
C ASP A 196 -12.03 19.59 3.69
N ASP A 197 -12.01 18.30 3.38
CA ASP A 197 -10.98 17.37 3.85
C ASP A 197 -10.72 16.23 2.86
N ILE A 198 -9.57 15.59 3.02
CA ILE A 198 -9.17 14.38 2.29
C ILE A 198 -8.64 13.37 3.31
N MET A 199 -9.12 12.13 3.24
CA MET A 199 -8.58 11.02 4.01
C MET A 199 -7.98 9.96 3.09
N SER A 200 -7.11 9.11 3.65
CA SER A 200 -6.56 7.94 2.97
C SER A 200 -6.20 6.85 3.98
N TYR A 201 -5.90 5.66 3.48
CA TYR A 201 -5.48 4.53 4.28
C TYR A 201 -4.12 4.00 3.80
N ALA A 202 -3.21 3.79 4.73
CA ALA A 202 -1.94 3.12 4.50
C ALA A 202 -2.06 1.65 4.94
N ASP A 203 -1.89 0.74 4.01
CA ASP A 203 -1.88 -0.70 4.27
C ASP A 203 -0.60 -1.08 5.03
N MET A 204 -0.76 -1.56 6.27
CA MET A 204 0.36 -1.91 7.15
C MET A 204 1.15 -3.14 6.69
N GLU A 205 0.61 -3.94 5.77
CA GLU A 205 1.37 -5.02 5.12
C GLU A 205 2.37 -4.50 4.09
N TRP A 206 2.42 -3.18 3.85
CA TRP A 206 3.31 -2.65 2.83
C TRP A 206 4.01 -1.34 3.21
N THR A 207 3.38 -0.49 4.00
CA THR A 207 3.88 0.86 4.29
C THR A 207 3.46 1.31 5.69
N ASP A 208 4.32 2.07 6.32
CA ASP A 208 4.03 2.77 7.58
C ASP A 208 3.20 4.05 7.41
N GLY A 209 2.92 4.45 6.16
CA GLY A 209 2.17 5.66 5.86
C GLY A 209 2.97 6.95 5.88
N HIS A 210 4.28 6.91 6.12
CA HIS A 210 5.14 8.09 6.23
C HIS A 210 5.04 9.07 5.03
N VAL A 211 4.69 8.57 3.83
CA VAL A 211 4.46 9.43 2.67
C VAL A 211 3.31 10.40 2.89
N TYR A 212 2.25 10.00 3.61
CA TYR A 212 1.11 10.87 3.91
C TYR A 212 1.51 11.99 4.88
N THR A 213 2.31 11.68 5.89
CA THR A 213 2.84 12.71 6.82
C THR A 213 3.67 13.77 6.07
N ARG A 214 4.51 13.35 5.11
CA ARG A 214 5.26 14.28 4.25
C ARG A 214 4.39 15.13 3.32
N LEU A 215 3.17 14.70 3.05
CA LEU A 215 2.18 15.45 2.28
C LEU A 215 1.27 16.34 3.13
N GLY A 216 1.58 16.49 4.42
CA GLY A 216 0.81 17.30 5.37
C GLY A 216 -0.38 16.60 6.00
N PHE A 217 -0.57 15.30 5.77
CA PHE A 217 -1.61 14.54 6.47
C PHE A 217 -1.14 14.22 7.90
N HIS A 218 -2.07 14.19 8.84
CA HIS A 218 -1.89 13.65 10.18
C HIS A 218 -2.58 12.28 10.31
N GLU A 219 -2.10 11.45 11.21
CA GLU A 219 -2.75 10.17 11.54
C GLU A 219 -4.09 10.45 12.22
N ASP A 220 -5.16 9.82 11.74
CA ASP A 220 -6.57 10.04 12.15
C ASP A 220 -7.24 8.72 12.54
N GLY A 221 -6.47 7.75 13.01
CA GLY A 221 -6.96 6.47 13.51
C GLY A 221 -6.43 5.24 12.79
N PHE A 222 -7.03 4.12 13.13
CA PHE A 222 -6.61 2.80 12.65
C PHE A 222 -7.83 1.98 12.25
N ARG A 223 -7.70 1.21 11.18
CA ARG A 223 -8.66 0.15 10.81
C ARG A 223 -8.10 -1.19 11.25
N SER A 224 -8.88 -1.90 12.03
CA SER A 224 -8.54 -3.23 12.52
C SER A 224 -8.16 -4.19 11.39
N PRO A 225 -7.32 -5.19 11.68
CA PRO A 225 -7.03 -6.28 10.77
C PRO A 225 -8.29 -6.91 10.19
N VAL A 226 -8.20 -7.31 8.91
CA VAL A 226 -9.26 -7.99 8.18
C VAL A 226 -8.83 -9.42 7.93
N ALA A 227 -9.72 -10.37 8.25
CA ALA A 227 -9.50 -11.77 7.93
C ALA A 227 -9.79 -12.03 6.45
N PHE A 228 -8.92 -12.82 5.82
CA PHE A 228 -9.04 -13.27 4.45
C PHE A 228 -9.06 -14.79 4.37
N CYS A 229 -9.85 -15.35 3.45
CA CYS A 229 -9.68 -16.68 2.95
C CYS A 229 -8.92 -16.63 1.61
N ILE A 230 -8.04 -17.62 1.39
CA ILE A 230 -7.11 -17.68 0.26
C ILE A 230 -7.29 -19.03 -0.42
N ASP A 231 -7.60 -19.01 -1.72
CA ASP A 231 -7.61 -20.25 -2.54
C ASP A 231 -6.16 -20.70 -2.77
N PRO A 232 -5.73 -21.86 -2.27
CA PRO A 232 -4.35 -22.32 -2.37
C PRO A 232 -3.88 -22.64 -3.80
N ARG A 233 -4.81 -22.74 -4.77
CA ARG A 233 -4.50 -22.98 -6.20
C ARG A 233 -4.16 -21.70 -6.93
N THR A 234 -4.83 -20.57 -6.57
CA THR A 234 -4.68 -19.28 -7.25
C THR A 234 -3.98 -18.23 -6.39
N TRP A 235 -3.83 -18.50 -5.11
CA TRP A 235 -3.31 -17.57 -4.09
C TRP A 235 -4.08 -16.24 -3.99
N ARG A 236 -5.29 -16.21 -4.54
CA ARG A 236 -6.15 -15.02 -4.44
C ARG A 236 -6.85 -14.97 -3.11
N ARG A 237 -6.70 -13.83 -2.42
CA ARG A 237 -7.42 -13.54 -1.17
C ARG A 237 -8.80 -12.96 -1.42
N LYS A 238 -9.75 -13.32 -0.59
CA LYS A 238 -11.06 -12.66 -0.46
C LYS A 238 -11.29 -12.36 1.02
N PRO A 239 -11.93 -11.22 1.36
CA PRO A 239 -12.36 -11.01 2.75
C PRO A 239 -13.19 -12.19 3.24
N LEU A 240 -12.95 -12.58 4.49
CA LEU A 240 -13.72 -13.63 5.14
C LEU A 240 -15.14 -13.11 5.39
N ASP A 241 -16.10 -13.67 4.70
CA ASP A 241 -17.52 -13.40 4.88
C ASP A 241 -18.28 -14.73 5.11
N THR A 242 -19.57 -14.64 5.34
CA THR A 242 -20.43 -15.80 5.63
C THR A 242 -20.71 -16.68 4.40
N ASN A 243 -20.25 -16.31 3.20
CA ASN A 243 -20.53 -16.98 1.93
C ASN A 243 -19.36 -17.85 1.45
N ILE A 244 -18.52 -18.35 2.33
CA ILE A 244 -17.46 -19.28 1.98
C ILE A 244 -18.05 -20.66 1.79
N ASP A 245 -17.64 -21.33 0.69
CA ASP A 245 -17.99 -22.73 0.47
C ASP A 245 -17.49 -23.58 1.65
N PRO A 246 -18.40 -24.18 2.45
CA PRO A 246 -18.02 -24.95 3.63
C PRO A 246 -17.19 -26.22 3.28
N ASN A 247 -17.24 -26.68 2.03
CA ASN A 247 -16.46 -27.82 1.54
C ASN A 247 -15.16 -27.39 0.84
N GLY A 248 -14.91 -26.09 0.73
CA GLY A 248 -13.71 -25.55 0.10
C GLY A 248 -12.47 -25.73 0.98
N VAL A 249 -11.34 -26.04 0.36
CA VAL A 249 -10.02 -26.02 1.04
C VAL A 249 -9.44 -24.62 0.91
N PHE A 250 -9.33 -23.90 2.02
CA PHE A 250 -8.78 -22.57 2.07
C PHE A 250 -7.62 -22.47 3.03
N LEU A 251 -6.75 -21.50 2.79
CA LEU A 251 -5.83 -20.97 3.77
C LEU A 251 -6.40 -19.65 4.31
N PHE A 252 -5.95 -19.25 5.49
CA PHE A 252 -6.47 -18.07 6.17
C PHE A 252 -5.34 -17.11 6.52
N HIS A 253 -5.61 -15.83 6.45
CA HIS A 253 -4.70 -14.77 6.81
C HIS A 253 -5.45 -13.61 7.47
N LEU A 254 -4.91 -13.10 8.57
CA LEU A 254 -5.35 -11.87 9.20
C LEU A 254 -4.30 -10.80 8.87
N ASN A 255 -4.66 -9.78 8.10
CA ASN A 255 -3.72 -8.74 7.69
C ASN A 255 -3.34 -7.82 8.85
N LEU A 256 -2.40 -6.91 8.65
CA LEU A 256 -1.92 -5.99 9.69
C LEU A 256 -2.79 -4.73 9.86
N GLY A 257 -3.97 -4.68 9.22
CA GLY A 257 -4.83 -3.51 9.27
C GLY A 257 -4.32 -2.33 8.43
N SER A 258 -4.86 -1.14 8.70
CA SER A 258 -4.47 0.07 7.97
C SER A 258 -4.50 1.30 8.87
N ARG A 259 -3.49 2.16 8.77
CA ARG A 259 -3.50 3.49 9.39
C ARG A 259 -4.32 4.44 8.54
N LYS A 260 -5.17 5.21 9.19
CA LYS A 260 -5.96 6.26 8.56
C LYS A 260 -5.24 7.59 8.67
N PHE A 261 -5.18 8.32 7.58
CA PHE A 261 -4.57 9.63 7.49
C PHE A 261 -5.59 10.65 6.99
N ARG A 262 -5.49 11.89 7.47
CA ARG A 262 -6.38 12.99 7.10
C ARG A 262 -5.62 14.31 6.96
N ILE A 263 -6.03 15.11 5.97
CA ILE A 263 -5.64 16.51 5.83
C ILE A 263 -6.91 17.35 5.67
N ALA A 264 -7.04 18.48 6.37
CA ALA A 264 -8.25 19.28 6.40
C ALA A 264 -7.98 20.77 6.61
N GLY A 265 -8.97 21.61 6.27
CA GLY A 265 -8.95 23.03 6.54
C GLY A 265 -7.82 23.79 5.85
N GLN A 266 -7.19 24.72 6.55
CA GLN A 266 -6.11 25.56 6.01
C GLN A 266 -4.91 24.75 5.52
N GLN A 267 -4.59 23.64 6.17
CA GLN A 267 -3.48 22.76 5.77
C GLN A 267 -3.56 22.27 4.31
N LEU A 268 -4.78 22.14 3.75
CA LEU A 268 -4.97 21.79 2.34
C LEU A 268 -4.40 22.84 1.37
N TYR A 269 -4.33 24.09 1.79
CA TYR A 269 -4.00 25.23 0.93
C TYR A 269 -2.64 25.86 1.27
N GLU A 270 -2.01 25.48 2.38
CA GLU A 270 -0.67 25.96 2.79
C GLU A 270 0.47 25.28 2.01
N THR A 271 0.21 24.14 1.37
CA THR A 271 1.21 23.40 0.57
C THR A 271 1.57 24.08 -0.76
N ASP A 272 1.03 25.26 -1.08
CA ASP A 272 1.30 25.96 -2.35
C ASP A 272 2.48 26.94 -2.28
N ASN A 273 3.13 27.13 -1.12
CA ASN A 273 4.18 28.15 -0.91
C ASN A 273 5.62 27.59 -0.86
N GLU A 274 5.86 26.31 -1.26
CA GLU A 274 7.23 25.76 -1.39
C GLU A 274 7.54 25.25 -2.80
#